data_37b09aec7e4871cbaa0ba265f9b49374
#
_entry.id   37b09aec7e4871cbaa0ba265f9b49374
#
_cell.length_a   1.000
_cell.length_b   1.000
_cell.length_c   1.000
_cell.angle_alpha   90.00
_cell.angle_beta   90.00
_cell.angle_gamma   90.00
#
_symmetry.space_group_name_H-M   'P 1'
#
loop_
_entity.id
_entity.type
_entity.pdbx_description
1 polymer ?
#
loop_
_entity_poly.entity_id
_entity_poly.type
_entity_poly.pdbx_seq_one_letter_code
_entity_poly.pdbx_strand_id
1 'polypeptide(L)'
;IALPPSTYMQEKMKVEKRFPAAIDFIRDNKMNEFFDGDCDDVGIICQGGLYNSVIRGLQQLGLADPFGKSRFPIYCMNVTYPMVPDEVTQFCADKRSVCIVEEGFPDYLEQALNATLRKADVNTTVVGKDVFPKAGEYQSEVMMNGLAKFVEGAVPKGVDLAPVAAATKAVADNKAMAAELLGAPIPKRPPGFCTGCPERPVFSALKLAQQDPEVGKMHISADIGCHTFSTLPPFNMGNTVTGYGLGLASSAGVKDSMKGHTISIMGDGGFWHNGLSTGISGAVFNKHDNLLIVMANGYSSATGQQQLPSSTAGGMRPPDTVVPIENALKGVGVKWIKKQYTYQVGHMRNLIKEALTTTEQGLKVIIAEAECQIAKQRREKPIAARLLKSGKRVIRTRFGVDEDT
;
A
#
# COMPACT_ATOMS: atom_id res chain seq x y z
N ILE A 1 -30.58 3.94 -14.50
CA ILE A 1 -30.40 3.95 -15.97
C ILE A 1 -29.43 5.06 -16.33
N ALA A 2 -28.37 4.74 -17.05
CA ALA A 2 -27.29 5.66 -17.41
C ALA A 2 -27.37 6.13 -18.88
N LEU A 3 -28.56 6.46 -19.34
CA LEU A 3 -28.79 6.98 -20.70
C LEU A 3 -29.45 8.37 -20.65
N PRO A 4 -29.13 9.28 -21.58
CA PRO A 4 -29.84 10.56 -21.67
C PRO A 4 -31.34 10.38 -21.95
N PRO A 5 -32.20 11.19 -21.33
CA PRO A 5 -31.92 12.31 -20.42
C PRO A 5 -31.70 11.89 -18.94
N SER A 6 -31.79 10.59 -18.62
CA SER A 6 -31.74 10.11 -17.25
C SER A 6 -30.40 10.41 -16.57
N THR A 7 -29.27 10.44 -17.29
CA THR A 7 -27.95 10.82 -16.75
C THR A 7 -27.98 12.22 -16.17
N TYR A 8 -28.52 13.20 -16.91
CA TYR A 8 -28.67 14.57 -16.41
C TYR A 8 -29.58 14.64 -15.18
N MET A 9 -30.73 13.93 -15.22
CA MET A 9 -31.66 13.90 -14.08
C MET A 9 -31.03 13.28 -12.83
N GLN A 10 -30.19 12.25 -12.99
CA GLN A 10 -29.42 11.64 -11.89
C GLN A 10 -28.40 12.60 -11.30
N GLU A 11 -27.69 13.35 -12.15
CA GLU A 11 -26.75 14.36 -11.70
C GLU A 11 -27.44 15.50 -10.95
N LYS A 12 -28.54 16.01 -11.48
CA LYS A 12 -29.37 17.01 -10.83
C LYS A 12 -29.88 16.52 -9.47
N MET A 13 -30.40 15.29 -9.40
CA MET A 13 -30.83 14.69 -8.15
C MET A 13 -29.68 14.52 -7.13
N LYS A 14 -28.47 14.18 -7.62
CA LYS A 14 -27.27 14.11 -6.76
C LYS A 14 -26.99 15.44 -6.10
N VAL A 15 -26.97 16.52 -6.87
CA VAL A 15 -26.62 17.86 -6.37
C VAL A 15 -27.74 18.43 -5.49
N GLU A 16 -29.00 18.36 -5.93
CA GLU A 16 -30.11 19.04 -5.26
C GLU A 16 -30.71 18.26 -4.08
N LYS A 17 -30.56 16.92 -4.04
CA LYS A 17 -31.21 16.09 -3.01
C LYS A 17 -30.22 15.20 -2.26
N ARG A 18 -29.46 14.36 -2.96
CA ARG A 18 -28.63 13.33 -2.29
C ARG A 18 -27.46 13.94 -1.53
N PHE A 19 -26.82 14.96 -2.09
CA PHE A 19 -25.67 15.60 -1.46
C PHE A 19 -26.06 16.38 -0.18
N PRO A 20 -27.12 17.24 -0.20
CA PRO A 20 -27.65 17.83 1.03
C PRO A 20 -28.08 16.78 2.07
N ALA A 21 -28.82 15.75 1.66
CA ALA A 21 -29.25 14.67 2.55
C ALA A 21 -28.08 13.90 3.17
N ALA A 22 -26.95 13.77 2.47
CA ALA A 22 -25.75 13.18 3.03
C ALA A 22 -25.13 14.05 4.12
N ILE A 23 -25.10 15.37 3.92
CA ILE A 23 -24.64 16.33 4.93
C ILE A 23 -25.55 16.28 6.18
N ASP A 24 -26.87 16.29 5.98
CA ASP A 24 -27.84 16.18 7.07
C ASP A 24 -27.65 14.86 7.82
N PHE A 25 -27.48 13.75 7.12
CA PHE A 25 -27.24 12.44 7.72
C PHE A 25 -25.98 12.41 8.59
N ILE A 26 -24.86 13.01 8.12
CA ILE A 26 -23.61 13.08 8.88
C ILE A 26 -23.84 13.86 10.17
N ARG A 27 -24.45 15.04 10.07
CA ARG A 27 -24.74 15.91 11.20
C ARG A 27 -25.69 15.26 12.21
N ASP A 28 -26.86 14.77 11.74
CA ASP A 28 -27.93 14.24 12.60
C ASP A 28 -27.51 12.97 13.32
N ASN A 29 -26.62 12.17 12.71
CA ASN A 29 -26.05 10.99 13.34
C ASN A 29 -24.76 11.25 14.10
N LYS A 30 -24.33 12.52 14.22
CA LYS A 30 -23.11 12.95 14.94
C LYS A 30 -21.90 12.11 14.54
N MET A 31 -21.70 11.96 13.23
CA MET A 31 -20.62 11.10 12.72
C MET A 31 -19.23 11.71 12.93
N ASN A 32 -19.14 13.04 12.96
CA ASN A 32 -17.95 13.76 13.38
C ASN A 32 -18.00 14.04 14.89
N GLU A 33 -16.85 14.19 15.52
CA GLU A 33 -16.75 14.31 16.97
C GLU A 33 -16.07 15.62 17.37
N PHE A 34 -16.59 16.22 18.45
CA PHE A 34 -16.03 17.42 19.06
C PHE A 34 -15.52 17.08 20.43
N PHE A 35 -14.29 17.46 20.72
CA PHE A 35 -13.66 17.31 22.02
C PHE A 35 -13.34 18.68 22.57
N ASP A 36 -13.76 18.92 23.83
CA ASP A 36 -13.54 20.19 24.50
C ASP A 36 -12.06 20.36 24.90
N GLY A 37 -11.65 21.61 25.04
CA GLY A 37 -10.35 22.02 25.56
C GLY A 37 -10.48 23.12 26.58
N ASP A 38 -9.39 23.41 27.31
CA ASP A 38 -9.36 24.50 28.32
C ASP A 38 -8.99 25.84 27.68
N CYS A 39 -8.53 25.87 26.41
CA CYS A 39 -8.13 27.07 25.70
C CYS A 39 -8.87 27.14 24.36
N ASP A 40 -9.86 28.02 24.27
CA ASP A 40 -10.71 28.18 23.08
C ASP A 40 -10.14 29.18 22.04
N ASP A 41 -9.02 29.84 22.34
CA ASP A 41 -8.38 30.81 21.45
C ASP A 41 -7.88 30.18 20.13
N VAL A 42 -7.56 28.90 20.19
CA VAL A 42 -7.13 28.09 19.04
C VAL A 42 -7.82 26.72 19.04
N GLY A 43 -7.83 26.03 17.89
CA GLY A 43 -8.40 24.70 17.79
C GLY A 43 -7.62 23.80 16.84
N ILE A 44 -7.92 22.51 16.87
CA ILE A 44 -7.33 21.52 15.98
C ILE A 44 -8.45 20.82 15.21
N ILE A 45 -8.30 20.72 13.91
CA ILE A 45 -9.16 19.93 13.03
C ILE A 45 -8.33 18.78 12.48
N CYS A 46 -8.79 17.55 12.55
CA CYS A 46 -8.05 16.42 12.03
C CYS A 46 -8.94 15.38 11.33
N GLN A 47 -8.36 14.64 10.40
CA GLN A 47 -8.98 13.42 9.87
C GLN A 47 -9.08 12.37 10.99
N GLY A 48 -10.19 11.61 11.03
CA GLY A 48 -10.44 10.64 12.08
C GLY A 48 -9.31 9.64 12.30
N GLY A 49 -8.69 9.16 11.23
CA GLY A 49 -7.53 8.25 11.30
C GLY A 49 -6.28 8.85 11.97
N LEU A 50 -6.18 10.18 12.04
CA LEU A 50 -5.05 10.89 12.67
C LEU A 50 -5.29 11.29 14.11
N TYR A 51 -6.52 11.16 14.63
CA TYR A 51 -6.88 11.58 15.98
C TYR A 51 -5.93 11.05 17.06
N ASN A 52 -5.66 9.75 17.06
CA ASN A 52 -4.75 9.15 18.03
C ASN A 52 -3.32 9.72 17.94
N SER A 53 -2.86 10.02 16.73
CA SER A 53 -1.53 10.60 16.50
C SER A 53 -1.48 12.06 16.97
N VAL A 54 -2.57 12.82 16.78
CA VAL A 54 -2.71 14.20 17.31
C VAL A 54 -2.67 14.17 18.83
N ILE A 55 -3.49 13.37 19.49
CA ILE A 55 -3.50 13.24 20.94
C ILE A 55 -2.12 12.83 21.47
N ARG A 56 -1.48 11.85 20.84
CA ARG A 56 -0.14 11.44 21.24
C ARG A 56 0.90 12.54 21.09
N GLY A 57 0.82 13.32 20.01
CA GLY A 57 1.69 14.48 19.79
C GLY A 57 1.49 15.55 20.89
N LEU A 58 0.24 15.86 21.22
CA LEU A 58 -0.11 16.79 22.28
C LEU A 58 0.36 16.32 23.67
N GLN A 59 0.24 15.01 23.97
CA GLN A 59 0.76 14.41 25.20
C GLN A 59 2.28 14.58 25.30
N GLN A 60 2.99 14.33 24.23
CA GLN A 60 4.45 14.48 24.19
C GLN A 60 4.90 15.93 24.42
N LEU A 61 4.08 16.89 23.98
CA LEU A 61 4.31 18.32 24.17
C LEU A 61 3.83 18.86 25.52
N GLY A 62 3.23 18.02 26.39
CA GLY A 62 2.63 18.45 27.65
C GLY A 62 1.32 19.24 27.46
N LEU A 63 0.65 19.12 26.32
CA LEU A 63 -0.57 19.82 25.93
C LEU A 63 -1.82 18.94 25.97
N ALA A 64 -1.69 17.68 26.39
CA ALA A 64 -2.78 16.77 26.71
C ALA A 64 -2.41 15.91 27.92
N ASP A 65 -3.42 15.50 28.69
CA ASP A 65 -3.22 14.60 29.83
C ASP A 65 -3.03 13.13 29.38
N PRO A 66 -2.64 12.21 30.29
CA PRO A 66 -2.47 10.81 29.96
C PRO A 66 -3.74 10.11 29.45
N PHE A 67 -4.92 10.65 29.73
CA PHE A 67 -6.21 10.10 29.33
C PHE A 67 -6.70 10.70 28.00
N GLY A 68 -5.94 11.63 27.39
CA GLY A 68 -6.25 12.21 26.08
C GLY A 68 -7.08 13.50 26.15
N LYS A 69 -7.28 14.10 27.34
CA LYS A 69 -7.90 15.42 27.43
C LYS A 69 -6.91 16.47 26.95
N SER A 70 -7.23 17.09 25.81
CA SER A 70 -6.42 18.15 25.20
C SER A 70 -6.62 19.50 25.87
N ARG A 71 -5.60 20.35 25.86
CA ARG A 71 -5.72 21.77 26.19
C ARG A 71 -6.53 22.54 25.14
N PHE A 72 -6.54 22.08 23.90
CA PHE A 72 -7.22 22.72 22.79
C PHE A 72 -8.47 21.93 22.37
N PRO A 73 -9.56 22.59 22.00
CA PRO A 73 -10.68 21.92 21.35
C PRO A 73 -10.23 21.21 20.07
N ILE A 74 -10.79 20.01 19.83
CA ILE A 74 -10.49 19.22 18.65
C ILE A 74 -11.78 18.90 17.92
N TYR A 75 -11.82 19.17 16.61
CA TYR A 75 -12.85 18.68 15.71
C TYR A 75 -12.28 17.51 14.89
N CYS A 76 -12.78 16.31 15.17
CA CYS A 76 -12.37 15.07 14.53
C CYS A 76 -13.32 14.74 13.38
N MET A 77 -12.85 14.89 12.15
CA MET A 77 -13.61 14.57 10.93
C MET A 77 -13.53 13.09 10.64
N ASN A 78 -14.46 12.29 11.18
CA ASN A 78 -14.59 10.88 10.82
C ASN A 78 -15.16 10.72 9.40
N VAL A 79 -15.90 11.72 8.92
CA VAL A 79 -16.32 11.87 7.54
C VAL A 79 -15.68 13.12 6.95
N THR A 80 -14.73 12.93 6.04
CA THR A 80 -13.99 14.04 5.42
C THR A 80 -14.69 14.62 4.18
N TYR A 81 -15.60 13.83 3.57
CA TYR A 81 -16.37 14.28 2.40
C TYR A 81 -17.77 13.62 2.36
N PRO A 82 -18.84 14.42 2.20
CA PRO A 82 -18.82 15.88 2.14
C PRO A 82 -18.47 16.50 3.49
N MET A 83 -17.73 17.63 3.46
CA MET A 83 -17.54 18.46 4.65
C MET A 83 -18.90 19.03 5.08
N VAL A 84 -19.15 19.10 6.38
CA VAL A 84 -20.37 19.69 6.94
C VAL A 84 -20.10 21.16 7.24
N PRO A 85 -20.64 22.11 6.43
CA PRO A 85 -20.27 23.52 6.56
C PRO A 85 -20.59 24.14 7.93
N ASP A 86 -21.75 23.79 8.49
CA ASP A 86 -22.20 24.34 9.77
C ASP A 86 -21.30 23.89 10.94
N GLU A 87 -20.85 22.63 10.94
CA GLU A 87 -19.95 22.11 11.98
C GLU A 87 -18.60 22.84 11.96
N VAL A 88 -17.99 22.99 10.77
CA VAL A 88 -16.68 23.65 10.67
C VAL A 88 -16.78 25.15 10.94
N THR A 89 -17.85 25.84 10.50
CA THR A 89 -18.06 27.25 10.79
C THR A 89 -18.28 27.50 12.27
N GLN A 90 -19.12 26.72 12.91
CA GLN A 90 -19.37 26.82 14.35
C GLN A 90 -18.09 26.53 15.15
N PHE A 91 -17.34 25.49 14.80
CA PHE A 91 -16.08 25.19 15.47
C PHE A 91 -15.04 26.29 15.34
N CYS A 92 -14.98 26.97 14.21
CA CYS A 92 -13.98 27.99 13.93
C CYS A 92 -14.39 29.40 14.41
N ALA A 93 -15.69 29.70 14.54
CA ALA A 93 -16.22 31.07 14.69
C ALA A 93 -15.54 31.90 15.81
N ASP A 94 -15.28 31.29 16.96
CA ASP A 94 -14.72 31.94 18.13
C ASP A 94 -13.19 31.79 18.25
N LYS A 95 -12.55 31.18 17.28
CA LYS A 95 -11.12 30.90 17.31
C LYS A 95 -10.33 31.83 16.43
N ARG A 96 -9.23 32.33 16.98
CA ARG A 96 -8.30 33.17 16.23
C ARG A 96 -7.55 32.37 15.16
N SER A 97 -7.21 31.11 15.49
CA SER A 97 -6.50 30.24 14.57
C SER A 97 -6.88 28.77 14.80
N VAL A 98 -6.93 28.00 13.72
CA VAL A 98 -7.10 26.54 13.76
C VAL A 98 -5.98 25.85 12.99
N CYS A 99 -5.53 24.73 13.54
CA CYS A 99 -4.60 23.84 12.86
C CYS A 99 -5.38 22.71 12.17
N ILE A 100 -5.27 22.60 10.86
CA ILE A 100 -5.81 21.44 10.14
C ILE A 100 -4.72 20.40 9.91
N VAL A 101 -4.95 19.20 10.44
CA VAL A 101 -4.05 18.04 10.32
C VAL A 101 -4.58 17.14 9.23
N GLU A 102 -4.06 17.31 8.02
CA GLU A 102 -4.40 16.56 6.82
C GLU A 102 -3.15 15.89 6.26
N GLU A 103 -3.14 14.55 6.23
CA GLU A 103 -2.03 13.79 5.61
C GLU A 103 -2.22 13.73 4.09
N GLY A 104 -1.13 13.91 3.36
CA GLY A 104 -1.14 13.87 1.91
C GLY A 104 -1.18 15.23 1.23
N PHE A 105 -1.14 15.19 -0.10
CA PHE A 105 -1.21 16.36 -0.99
C PHE A 105 -1.89 15.91 -2.29
N PRO A 106 -2.78 16.73 -2.91
CA PRO A 106 -3.12 18.11 -2.53
C PRO A 106 -3.91 18.24 -1.21
N ASP A 107 -3.83 19.42 -0.63
CA ASP A 107 -4.43 19.85 0.62
C ASP A 107 -5.93 20.17 0.47
N TYR A 108 -6.71 19.17 0.09
CA TYR A 108 -8.12 19.34 -0.26
C TYR A 108 -9.00 19.81 0.91
N LEU A 109 -8.73 19.28 2.11
CA LEU A 109 -9.51 19.69 3.30
C LEU A 109 -9.17 21.11 3.75
N GLU A 110 -7.89 21.48 3.72
CA GLU A 110 -7.44 22.84 4.03
C GLU A 110 -8.05 23.86 3.06
N GLN A 111 -8.03 23.57 1.75
CA GLN A 111 -8.66 24.40 0.72
C GLN A 111 -10.18 24.50 0.91
N ALA A 112 -10.85 23.38 1.16
CA ALA A 112 -12.29 23.33 1.36
C ALA A 112 -12.70 24.08 2.64
N LEU A 113 -11.91 23.95 3.72
CA LEU A 113 -12.11 24.67 4.97
C LEU A 113 -12.00 26.19 4.75
N ASN A 114 -10.91 26.65 4.14
CA ASN A 114 -10.73 28.07 3.81
C ASN A 114 -11.87 28.62 2.97
N ALA A 115 -12.31 27.90 1.94
CA ALA A 115 -13.42 28.28 1.08
C ALA A 115 -14.76 28.36 1.87
N THR A 116 -14.99 27.43 2.80
CA THR A 116 -16.20 27.39 3.64
C THR A 116 -16.22 28.56 4.62
N LEU A 117 -15.12 28.79 5.33
CA LEU A 117 -15.01 29.91 6.29
C LEU A 117 -15.15 31.27 5.60
N ARG A 118 -14.55 31.41 4.41
CA ARG A 118 -14.69 32.66 3.63
C ARG A 118 -16.12 32.93 3.20
N LYS A 119 -16.89 31.90 2.78
CA LYS A 119 -18.31 32.02 2.42
C LYS A 119 -19.20 32.38 3.62
N ALA A 120 -18.81 31.92 4.81
CA ALA A 120 -19.51 32.16 6.07
C ALA A 120 -19.07 33.46 6.76
N ASP A 121 -18.15 34.22 6.17
CA ASP A 121 -17.55 35.44 6.75
C ASP A 121 -16.88 35.20 8.12
N VAL A 122 -16.27 34.03 8.30
CA VAL A 122 -15.52 33.67 9.50
C VAL A 122 -14.03 33.94 9.28
N ASN A 123 -13.46 34.74 10.19
CA ASN A 123 -12.09 35.28 10.07
C ASN A 123 -11.03 34.48 10.84
N THR A 124 -11.19 33.19 10.93
CA THR A 124 -10.23 32.31 11.60
C THR A 124 -9.05 32.01 10.67
N THR A 125 -7.83 32.16 11.16
CA THR A 125 -6.63 31.77 10.42
C THR A 125 -6.51 30.25 10.39
N VAL A 126 -6.44 29.68 9.19
CA VAL A 126 -6.22 28.24 8.99
C VAL A 126 -4.74 27.99 8.75
N VAL A 127 -4.14 27.10 9.53
CA VAL A 127 -2.74 26.68 9.44
C VAL A 127 -2.70 25.18 9.21
N GLY A 128 -2.11 24.72 8.12
CA GLY A 128 -2.04 23.31 7.77
C GLY A 128 -0.67 22.94 7.19
N LYS A 129 -0.53 23.03 5.88
CA LYS A 129 0.75 22.70 5.21
C LYS A 129 1.86 23.73 5.43
N ASP A 130 1.59 24.80 6.13
CA ASP A 130 2.63 25.74 6.62
C ASP A 130 3.49 25.11 7.73
N VAL A 131 2.90 24.23 8.54
CA VAL A 131 3.57 23.59 9.68
C VAL A 131 3.76 22.07 9.47
N PHE A 132 2.97 21.44 8.61
CA PHE A 132 3.10 20.05 8.25
C PHE A 132 3.70 19.84 6.86
N PRO A 133 4.52 18.79 6.65
CA PRO A 133 5.10 18.52 5.34
C PRO A 133 4.01 18.12 4.32
N LYS A 134 4.24 18.49 3.05
CA LYS A 134 3.37 18.12 1.92
C LYS A 134 3.53 16.67 1.48
N ALA A 135 4.58 15.98 1.92
CA ALA A 135 4.89 14.62 1.51
C ALA A 135 5.30 13.75 2.70
N GLY A 136 5.02 12.46 2.59
CA GLY A 136 5.36 11.46 3.59
C GLY A 136 4.24 11.23 4.60
N GLU A 137 4.41 10.18 5.40
CA GLU A 137 3.48 9.81 6.47
C GLU A 137 3.66 10.69 7.70
N TYR A 138 2.56 11.02 8.38
CA TYR A 138 2.59 11.79 9.63
C TYR A 138 2.89 10.90 10.84
N GLN A 139 4.13 10.44 10.90
CA GLN A 139 4.67 9.70 12.03
C GLN A 139 4.76 10.57 13.28
N SER A 140 4.97 9.95 14.45
CA SER A 140 4.93 10.63 15.76
C SER A 140 5.77 11.90 15.84
N GLU A 141 6.97 11.89 15.26
CA GLU A 141 7.84 13.07 15.26
C GLU A 141 7.33 14.19 14.35
N VAL A 142 6.83 13.84 13.16
CA VAL A 142 6.23 14.80 12.23
C VAL A 142 5.02 15.45 12.86
N MET A 143 4.16 14.65 13.51
CA MET A 143 2.98 15.12 14.24
C MET A 143 3.37 16.06 15.37
N MET A 144 4.29 15.64 16.24
CA MET A 144 4.76 16.44 17.37
C MET A 144 5.35 17.78 16.90
N ASN A 145 6.24 17.74 15.89
CA ASN A 145 6.88 18.96 15.38
C ASN A 145 5.90 19.92 14.68
N GLY A 146 4.92 19.39 13.93
CA GLY A 146 3.89 20.19 13.30
C GLY A 146 3.00 20.91 14.34
N LEU A 147 2.55 20.18 15.35
CA LEU A 147 1.77 20.75 16.46
C LEU A 147 2.59 21.75 17.27
N ALA A 148 3.87 21.49 17.55
CA ALA A 148 4.76 22.43 18.22
C ALA A 148 4.87 23.75 17.44
N LYS A 149 5.16 23.68 16.14
CA LYS A 149 5.23 24.88 15.27
C LYS A 149 3.92 25.66 15.24
N PHE A 150 2.78 24.95 15.22
CA PHE A 150 1.47 25.62 15.28
C PHE A 150 1.29 26.39 16.58
N VAL A 151 1.51 25.77 17.74
CA VAL A 151 1.28 26.44 19.03
C VAL A 151 2.30 27.53 19.30
N GLU A 152 3.55 27.37 18.90
CA GLU A 152 4.60 28.39 18.96
C GLU A 152 4.25 29.60 18.07
N GLY A 153 3.76 29.38 16.85
CA GLY A 153 3.32 30.45 15.94
C GLY A 153 2.03 31.11 16.36
N ALA A 154 1.07 30.35 16.86
CA ALA A 154 -0.21 30.86 17.31
C ALA A 154 -0.14 31.56 18.69
N VAL A 155 0.78 31.17 19.56
CA VAL A 155 0.92 31.70 20.95
C VAL A 155 -0.45 31.73 21.66
N PRO A 156 -1.04 30.55 21.98
CA PRO A 156 -2.37 30.47 22.57
C PRO A 156 -2.44 31.17 23.94
N LYS A 157 -3.53 31.87 24.21
CA LYS A 157 -3.69 32.63 25.46
C LYS A 157 -3.73 31.70 26.68
N GLY A 158 -2.95 32.04 27.70
CA GLY A 158 -2.94 31.31 28.99
C GLY A 158 -2.33 29.91 28.91
N VAL A 159 -1.61 29.58 27.84
CA VAL A 159 -0.89 28.30 27.69
C VAL A 159 0.60 28.54 27.88
N ASP A 160 1.19 27.80 28.82
CA ASP A 160 2.64 27.78 29.00
C ASP A 160 3.27 26.94 27.90
N LEU A 161 4.16 27.50 27.11
CA LEU A 161 4.88 26.82 26.02
C LEU A 161 6.26 26.29 26.45
N ALA A 162 6.68 26.48 27.68
CA ALA A 162 7.95 25.95 28.17
C ALA A 162 8.04 24.40 28.05
N PRO A 163 6.95 23.64 28.32
CA PRO A 163 6.95 22.18 28.09
C PRO A 163 7.13 21.80 26.60
N VAL A 164 6.59 22.61 25.67
CA VAL A 164 6.72 22.39 24.23
C VAL A 164 8.19 22.49 23.81
N ALA A 165 8.84 23.60 24.19
CA ALA A 165 10.26 23.84 23.92
C ALA A 165 11.16 22.77 24.58
N ALA A 166 10.84 22.36 25.80
CA ALA A 166 11.57 21.30 26.50
C ALA A 166 11.42 19.95 25.78
N ALA A 167 10.22 19.59 25.32
CA ALA A 167 9.97 18.32 24.63
C ALA A 167 10.66 18.27 23.26
N THR A 168 10.57 19.32 22.46
CA THR A 168 11.27 19.38 21.18
C THR A 168 12.79 19.33 21.33
N LYS A 169 13.33 20.04 22.32
CA LYS A 169 14.75 19.98 22.67
C LYS A 169 15.17 18.56 23.10
N ALA A 170 14.41 17.90 23.97
CA ALA A 170 14.73 16.56 24.45
C ALA A 170 14.79 15.53 23.29
N VAL A 171 13.90 15.65 22.30
CA VAL A 171 13.96 14.78 21.10
C VAL A 171 15.24 15.05 20.29
N ALA A 172 15.62 16.32 20.12
CA ALA A 172 16.85 16.69 19.42
C ALA A 172 18.10 16.18 20.15
N ASP A 173 18.15 16.38 21.48
CA ASP A 173 19.26 15.92 22.32
C ASP A 173 19.40 14.38 22.31
N ASN A 174 18.27 13.66 22.40
CA ASN A 174 18.27 12.18 22.30
C ASN A 174 18.75 11.68 20.95
N LYS A 175 18.41 12.36 19.85
CA LYS A 175 18.91 12.03 18.52
C LYS A 175 20.42 12.27 18.40
N ALA A 176 20.90 13.39 18.92
CA ALA A 176 22.33 13.72 18.92
C ALA A 176 23.11 12.67 19.73
N MET A 177 22.63 12.32 20.93
CA MET A 177 23.20 11.27 21.76
C MET A 177 23.21 9.90 21.04
N ALA A 178 22.09 9.52 20.42
CA ALA A 178 22.01 8.27 19.69
C ALA A 178 22.99 8.23 18.50
N ALA A 179 23.15 9.34 17.77
CA ALA A 179 24.11 9.44 16.70
C ALA A 179 25.56 9.32 17.19
N GLU A 180 25.89 9.95 18.31
CA GLU A 180 27.20 9.86 18.96
C GLU A 180 27.51 8.44 19.43
N LEU A 181 26.60 7.80 20.18
CA LEU A 181 26.76 6.45 20.72
C LEU A 181 26.86 5.38 19.62
N LEU A 182 26.14 5.52 18.54
CA LEU A 182 26.14 4.55 17.44
C LEU A 182 27.32 4.75 16.47
N GLY A 183 27.91 5.94 16.45
CA GLY A 183 29.02 6.29 15.57
C GLY A 183 28.71 6.24 14.06
N ALA A 184 27.60 5.63 13.68
CA ALA A 184 27.10 5.55 12.30
C ALA A 184 25.56 5.42 12.28
N PRO A 185 24.89 5.85 11.21
CA PRO A 185 23.47 5.63 11.07
C PRO A 185 23.09 4.14 11.11
N ILE A 186 22.02 3.81 11.80
CA ILE A 186 21.50 2.44 11.78
C ILE A 186 21.15 2.07 10.34
N PRO A 187 21.65 0.94 9.81
CA PRO A 187 21.33 0.51 8.47
C PRO A 187 19.82 0.39 8.25
N LYS A 188 19.32 1.00 7.19
CA LYS A 188 17.92 0.87 6.81
C LYS A 188 17.59 -0.59 6.51
N ARG A 189 16.43 -1.03 6.97
CA ARG A 189 15.86 -2.33 6.61
C ARG A 189 14.76 -2.12 5.57
N PRO A 190 15.08 -2.09 4.28
CA PRO A 190 14.05 -1.98 3.26
C PRO A 190 13.11 -3.18 3.34
N PRO A 191 11.85 -3.02 2.98
CA PRO A 191 10.95 -4.15 2.81
C PRO A 191 11.53 -5.12 1.79
N GLY A 192 11.20 -6.41 1.90
CA GLY A 192 11.75 -7.42 1.03
C GLY A 192 10.96 -8.72 1.08
N PHE A 193 11.37 -9.67 0.27
CA PHE A 193 10.76 -10.99 0.25
C PHE A 193 10.92 -11.70 1.60
N CYS A 194 9.89 -12.45 1.98
CA CYS A 194 9.92 -13.32 3.16
C CYS A 194 11.06 -14.35 3.05
N THR A 195 11.56 -14.82 4.19
CA THR A 195 12.52 -15.94 4.21
C THR A 195 11.89 -17.18 3.58
N GLY A 196 12.56 -17.76 2.58
CA GLY A 196 12.06 -18.90 1.82
C GLY A 196 10.91 -18.56 0.86
N CYS A 197 10.71 -17.29 0.50
CA CYS A 197 9.69 -16.90 -0.47
C CYS A 197 9.92 -17.58 -1.82
N PRO A 198 8.89 -18.22 -2.42
CA PRO A 198 9.02 -18.91 -3.70
C PRO A 198 9.25 -17.98 -4.90
N GLU A 199 9.00 -16.70 -4.76
CA GLU A 199 9.23 -15.75 -5.85
C GLU A 199 10.70 -15.34 -6.00
N ARG A 200 11.47 -15.35 -4.91
CA ARG A 200 12.92 -15.01 -4.95
C ARG A 200 13.72 -15.81 -5.96
N PRO A 201 13.61 -17.15 -6.04
CA PRO A 201 14.36 -17.96 -7.00
C PRO A 201 14.09 -17.59 -8.45
N VAL A 202 12.86 -17.15 -8.78
CA VAL A 202 12.51 -16.71 -10.14
C VAL A 202 13.32 -15.47 -10.53
N PHE A 203 13.46 -14.50 -9.62
CA PHE A 203 14.30 -13.31 -9.88
C PHE A 203 15.78 -13.65 -9.92
N SER A 204 16.25 -14.64 -9.16
CA SER A 204 17.60 -15.18 -9.30
C SER A 204 17.82 -15.77 -10.69
N ALA A 205 16.85 -16.56 -11.19
CA ALA A 205 16.91 -17.14 -12.52
C ALA A 205 16.90 -16.07 -13.62
N LEU A 206 16.09 -15.02 -13.49
CA LEU A 206 16.07 -13.87 -14.39
C LEU A 206 17.42 -13.15 -14.42
N LYS A 207 18.03 -12.90 -13.25
CA LYS A 207 19.38 -12.30 -13.19
C LYS A 207 20.44 -13.14 -13.88
N LEU A 208 20.40 -14.44 -13.70
CA LEU A 208 21.32 -15.36 -14.38
C LEU A 208 21.04 -15.40 -15.88
N ALA A 209 19.78 -15.36 -16.31
CA ALA A 209 19.42 -15.31 -17.72
C ALA A 209 19.90 -14.03 -18.41
N GLN A 210 19.87 -12.89 -17.74
CA GLN A 210 20.43 -11.63 -18.30
C GLN A 210 21.92 -11.64 -18.56
N GLN A 211 22.66 -12.57 -17.93
CA GLN A 211 24.11 -12.73 -18.17
C GLN A 211 24.41 -13.54 -19.43
N ASP A 212 23.39 -14.22 -19.97
CA ASP A 212 23.52 -14.97 -21.21
C ASP A 212 23.52 -14.00 -22.41
N PRO A 213 24.56 -14.01 -23.29
CA PRO A 213 24.65 -13.10 -24.43
C PRO A 213 23.47 -13.17 -25.40
N GLU A 214 22.81 -14.34 -25.52
CA GLU A 214 21.65 -14.53 -26.40
C GLU A 214 20.37 -13.90 -25.83
N VAL A 215 20.32 -13.68 -24.52
CA VAL A 215 19.16 -13.07 -23.82
C VAL A 215 19.39 -11.56 -23.61
N GLY A 216 20.50 -11.21 -23.00
CA GLY A 216 20.88 -9.82 -22.78
C GLY A 216 19.95 -9.06 -21.83
N LYS A 217 19.83 -7.75 -22.04
CA LYS A 217 19.02 -6.87 -21.19
C LYS A 217 17.52 -7.11 -21.35
N MET A 218 16.81 -7.09 -20.23
CA MET A 218 15.36 -7.26 -20.19
C MET A 218 14.70 -6.04 -19.54
N HIS A 219 13.58 -5.62 -20.07
CA HIS A 219 12.63 -4.76 -19.38
C HIS A 219 11.57 -5.60 -18.70
N ILE A 220 11.39 -5.42 -17.40
CA ILE A 220 10.40 -6.16 -16.62
C ILE A 220 9.25 -5.24 -16.23
N SER A 221 8.06 -5.54 -16.75
CA SER A 221 6.80 -4.93 -16.34
C SER A 221 6.07 -5.86 -15.38
N ALA A 222 5.90 -5.42 -14.14
CA ALA A 222 5.22 -6.16 -13.09
C ALA A 222 3.84 -5.57 -12.77
N ASP A 223 2.95 -6.38 -12.23
CA ASP A 223 1.76 -5.91 -11.55
C ASP A 223 2.05 -5.67 -10.05
N ILE A 224 1.03 -5.36 -9.26
CA ILE A 224 1.16 -5.16 -7.83
C ILE A 224 1.09 -6.51 -7.10
N GLY A 225 2.12 -6.83 -6.33
CA GLY A 225 2.20 -8.07 -5.57
C GLY A 225 3.50 -8.20 -4.77
N CYS A 226 3.77 -9.37 -4.18
CA CYS A 226 5.01 -9.62 -3.46
C CYS A 226 6.24 -9.44 -4.36
N HIS A 227 6.13 -9.77 -5.64
CA HIS A 227 7.20 -9.59 -6.64
C HIS A 227 7.61 -8.12 -6.84
N THR A 228 6.83 -7.14 -6.39
CA THR A 228 7.24 -5.72 -6.36
C THR A 228 8.54 -5.52 -5.56
N PHE A 229 8.80 -6.35 -4.55
CA PHE A 229 10.07 -6.29 -3.81
C PHE A 229 11.32 -6.60 -4.65
N SER A 230 11.16 -7.13 -5.85
CA SER A 230 12.28 -7.32 -6.78
C SER A 230 12.88 -6.01 -7.29
N THR A 231 12.16 -4.89 -7.19
CA THR A 231 12.68 -3.56 -7.52
C THR A 231 13.79 -3.10 -6.57
N LEU A 232 13.86 -3.72 -5.40
CA LEU A 232 14.84 -3.43 -4.35
C LEU A 232 16.07 -4.37 -4.45
N PRO A 233 17.20 -3.98 -3.82
CA PRO A 233 18.36 -4.87 -3.71
C PRO A 233 17.99 -6.21 -3.05
N PRO A 234 18.65 -7.32 -3.43
CA PRO A 234 19.77 -7.44 -4.38
C PRO A 234 19.34 -7.57 -5.85
N PHE A 235 18.03 -7.64 -6.13
CA PHE A 235 17.54 -7.92 -7.47
C PHE A 235 17.61 -6.69 -8.38
N ASN A 236 17.09 -5.55 -7.94
CA ASN A 236 16.98 -4.33 -8.75
C ASN A 236 16.35 -4.62 -10.12
N MET A 237 15.24 -5.37 -10.12
CA MET A 237 14.48 -5.79 -11.29
C MET A 237 13.04 -5.29 -11.13
N GLY A 238 12.32 -5.10 -12.25
CA GLY A 238 11.01 -4.46 -12.24
C GLY A 238 11.12 -2.98 -12.61
N ASN A 239 11.15 -2.72 -13.91
CA ASN A 239 11.34 -1.38 -14.46
C ASN A 239 10.05 -0.56 -14.43
N THR A 240 8.91 -1.23 -14.63
CA THR A 240 7.57 -0.64 -14.49
C THR A 240 6.73 -1.52 -13.58
N VAL A 241 6.02 -0.88 -12.64
CA VAL A 241 5.05 -1.52 -11.76
C VAL A 241 3.76 -0.71 -11.87
N THR A 242 2.73 -1.31 -12.43
CA THR A 242 1.43 -0.69 -12.66
C THR A 242 0.33 -1.45 -11.91
N GLY A 243 -0.92 -1.11 -12.12
CA GLY A 243 -2.05 -1.65 -11.36
C GLY A 243 -2.14 -3.18 -11.33
N TYR A 244 -2.87 -3.70 -10.37
CA TYR A 244 -3.05 -5.12 -10.08
C TYR A 244 -3.59 -5.90 -11.31
N GLY A 245 -2.82 -6.86 -11.81
CA GLY A 245 -3.09 -7.59 -13.05
C GLY A 245 -2.70 -6.89 -14.35
N LEU A 246 -2.09 -5.69 -14.31
CA LEU A 246 -1.79 -4.89 -15.50
C LEU A 246 -0.36 -5.06 -16.06
N GLY A 247 0.48 -5.91 -15.46
CA GLY A 247 1.89 -6.07 -15.88
C GLY A 247 2.04 -6.38 -17.36
N LEU A 248 1.24 -7.30 -17.91
CA LEU A 248 1.31 -7.68 -19.33
C LEU A 248 0.80 -6.57 -20.25
N ALA A 249 -0.27 -5.88 -19.88
CA ALA A 249 -0.79 -4.76 -20.67
C ALA A 249 0.24 -3.62 -20.72
N SER A 250 0.91 -3.31 -19.59
CA SER A 250 1.94 -2.28 -19.57
C SER A 250 3.19 -2.66 -20.38
N SER A 251 3.58 -3.95 -20.41
CA SER A 251 4.72 -4.40 -21.22
C SER A 251 4.45 -4.24 -22.71
N ALA A 252 3.22 -4.45 -23.14
CA ALA A 252 2.82 -4.21 -24.53
C ALA A 252 2.99 -2.74 -24.92
N GLY A 253 2.63 -1.81 -24.04
CA GLY A 253 2.76 -0.36 -24.30
C GLY A 253 4.21 0.14 -24.39
N VAL A 254 5.16 -0.54 -23.77
CA VAL A 254 6.57 -0.11 -23.78
C VAL A 254 7.45 -0.89 -24.77
N LYS A 255 6.97 -2.01 -25.31
CA LYS A 255 7.76 -2.94 -26.12
C LYS A 255 8.47 -2.26 -27.29
N ASP A 256 7.74 -1.47 -28.07
CA ASP A 256 8.27 -0.84 -29.29
C ASP A 256 9.30 0.28 -28.99
N SER A 257 9.29 0.79 -27.77
CA SER A 257 10.24 1.81 -27.29
C SER A 257 11.49 1.22 -26.66
N MET A 258 11.54 -0.11 -26.44
CA MET A 258 12.61 -0.78 -25.72
C MET A 258 13.52 -1.55 -26.67
N LYS A 259 14.82 -1.43 -26.42
CA LYS A 259 15.84 -2.31 -27.04
C LYS A 259 15.99 -3.56 -26.14
N GLY A 260 15.70 -4.75 -26.70
CA GLY A 260 15.79 -6.00 -25.99
C GLY A 260 14.44 -6.61 -25.66
N HIS A 261 14.44 -7.61 -24.75
CA HIS A 261 13.25 -8.34 -24.41
C HIS A 261 12.38 -7.60 -23.38
N THR A 262 11.05 -7.65 -23.57
CA THR A 262 10.09 -7.22 -22.56
C THR A 262 9.45 -8.44 -21.90
N ILE A 263 9.48 -8.51 -20.59
CA ILE A 263 8.94 -9.60 -19.79
C ILE A 263 7.88 -9.00 -18.86
N SER A 264 6.79 -9.74 -18.69
CA SER A 264 5.80 -9.43 -17.66
C SER A 264 5.87 -10.39 -16.51
N ILE A 265 5.67 -9.88 -15.30
CA ILE A 265 5.52 -10.69 -14.09
C ILE A 265 4.19 -10.35 -13.46
N MET A 266 3.44 -11.38 -13.09
CA MET A 266 2.10 -11.24 -12.52
C MET A 266 1.89 -12.30 -11.44
N GLY A 267 1.33 -11.91 -10.30
CA GLY A 267 0.86 -12.86 -9.30
C GLY A 267 -0.38 -13.61 -9.78
N ASP A 268 -0.64 -14.80 -9.24
CA ASP A 268 -1.91 -15.52 -9.49
C ASP A 268 -3.13 -14.74 -9.03
N GLY A 269 -3.01 -13.92 -8.00
CA GLY A 269 -4.04 -12.96 -7.61
C GLY A 269 -4.35 -11.94 -8.71
N GLY A 270 -3.34 -11.27 -9.25
CA GLY A 270 -3.48 -10.33 -10.36
C GLY A 270 -3.99 -10.99 -11.64
N PHE A 271 -3.57 -12.24 -11.89
CA PHE A 271 -4.06 -13.06 -13.00
C PHE A 271 -5.59 -13.20 -12.96
N TRP A 272 -6.16 -13.61 -11.83
CA TRP A 272 -7.61 -13.81 -11.70
C TRP A 272 -8.38 -12.52 -11.55
N HIS A 273 -7.79 -11.48 -10.96
CA HIS A 273 -8.48 -10.21 -10.76
C HIS A 273 -8.78 -9.50 -12.10
N ASN A 274 -7.77 -9.37 -12.95
CA ASN A 274 -7.84 -8.55 -14.15
C ASN A 274 -6.96 -9.07 -15.30
N GLY A 275 -5.83 -9.68 -14.99
CA GLY A 275 -4.79 -10.04 -15.95
C GLY A 275 -5.26 -10.94 -17.08
N LEU A 276 -6.12 -11.93 -16.79
CA LEU A 276 -6.64 -12.87 -17.79
C LEU A 276 -7.50 -12.15 -18.82
N SER A 277 -8.43 -11.31 -18.37
CA SER A 277 -9.45 -10.67 -19.23
C SER A 277 -8.91 -9.47 -20.02
N THR A 278 -7.88 -8.79 -19.50
CA THR A 278 -7.32 -7.58 -20.15
C THR A 278 -5.98 -7.86 -20.82
N GLY A 279 -4.93 -8.12 -20.02
CA GLY A 279 -3.56 -8.25 -20.51
C GLY A 279 -3.37 -9.48 -21.40
N ILE A 280 -3.82 -10.67 -20.95
CA ILE A 280 -3.59 -11.95 -21.65
C ILE A 280 -4.47 -12.05 -22.88
N SER A 281 -5.77 -11.79 -22.76
CA SER A 281 -6.68 -11.79 -23.91
C SER A 281 -6.27 -10.75 -24.95
N GLY A 282 -5.87 -9.54 -24.50
CA GLY A 282 -5.35 -8.49 -25.36
C GLY A 282 -4.06 -8.88 -26.08
N ALA A 283 -3.12 -9.56 -25.37
CA ALA A 283 -1.87 -10.00 -25.97
C ALA A 283 -2.10 -11.09 -27.04
N VAL A 284 -3.01 -12.04 -26.78
CA VAL A 284 -3.39 -13.07 -27.76
C VAL A 284 -4.07 -12.44 -28.96
N PHE A 285 -5.03 -11.55 -28.74
CA PHE A 285 -5.76 -10.86 -29.82
C PHE A 285 -4.82 -10.05 -30.74
N ASN A 286 -3.91 -9.29 -30.14
CA ASN A 286 -2.95 -8.45 -30.86
C ASN A 286 -1.70 -9.20 -31.31
N LYS A 287 -1.60 -10.52 -31.07
CA LYS A 287 -0.45 -11.35 -31.43
C LYS A 287 0.87 -10.82 -30.86
N HIS A 288 0.85 -10.32 -29.63
CA HIS A 288 2.05 -9.82 -28.97
C HIS A 288 3.03 -10.95 -28.71
N ASP A 289 4.28 -10.77 -29.08
CA ASP A 289 5.37 -11.70 -28.83
C ASP A 289 6.10 -11.31 -27.54
N ASN A 290 5.54 -11.73 -26.39
CA ASN A 290 6.03 -11.43 -25.05
C ASN A 290 6.17 -12.69 -24.21
N LEU A 291 6.98 -12.60 -23.15
CA LEU A 291 7.01 -13.59 -22.09
C LEU A 291 6.25 -13.06 -20.86
N LEU A 292 5.30 -13.86 -20.37
CA LEU A 292 4.64 -13.66 -19.07
C LEU A 292 5.09 -14.75 -18.10
N ILE A 293 5.49 -14.37 -16.90
CA ILE A 293 5.72 -15.29 -15.78
C ILE A 293 4.61 -15.08 -14.76
N VAL A 294 3.78 -16.09 -14.54
CA VAL A 294 2.74 -16.09 -13.51
C VAL A 294 3.30 -16.72 -12.24
N MET A 295 3.39 -15.95 -11.17
CA MET A 295 3.81 -16.40 -9.85
C MET A 295 2.65 -17.13 -9.17
N ALA A 296 2.54 -18.44 -9.41
CA ALA A 296 1.46 -19.27 -8.91
C ALA A 296 1.79 -19.79 -7.50
N ASN A 297 1.57 -18.95 -6.50
CA ASN A 297 1.86 -19.28 -5.10
C ASN A 297 0.61 -19.74 -4.33
N GLY A 298 -0.55 -19.83 -5.00
CA GLY A 298 -1.81 -20.35 -4.49
C GLY A 298 -2.71 -19.35 -3.79
N TYR A 299 -2.29 -18.07 -3.68
CA TYR A 299 -3.01 -17.06 -2.91
C TYR A 299 -2.78 -15.66 -3.46
N SER A 300 -3.72 -14.74 -3.23
CA SER A 300 -3.43 -13.31 -3.25
C SER A 300 -2.62 -12.98 -1.98
N SER A 301 -1.31 -13.18 -2.05
CA SER A 301 -0.45 -13.34 -0.87
C SER A 301 -0.15 -12.04 -0.14
N ALA A 302 0.09 -10.95 -0.87
CA ALA A 302 0.54 -9.67 -0.33
C ALA A 302 -0.49 -9.03 0.61
N THR A 303 -1.78 -9.28 0.38
CA THR A 303 -2.90 -8.68 1.10
C THR A 303 -3.55 -9.59 2.15
N GLY A 304 -2.92 -10.72 2.49
CA GLY A 304 -3.36 -11.57 3.59
C GLY A 304 -3.71 -13.02 3.21
N GLN A 305 -3.20 -13.52 2.09
CA GLN A 305 -3.39 -14.89 1.60
C GLN A 305 -4.86 -15.23 1.28
N GLN A 306 -5.56 -14.34 0.57
CA GLN A 306 -6.91 -14.61 0.08
C GLN A 306 -6.89 -15.76 -0.93
N GLN A 307 -7.94 -16.59 -0.89
CA GLN A 307 -8.12 -17.70 -1.82
C GLN A 307 -8.51 -17.19 -3.22
N LEU A 308 -8.08 -17.95 -4.22
CA LEU A 308 -8.27 -17.69 -5.64
C LEU A 308 -9.04 -18.85 -6.30
N PRO A 309 -9.56 -18.67 -7.52
CA PRO A 309 -10.14 -19.79 -8.28
C PRO A 309 -9.20 -20.98 -8.45
N SER A 310 -7.88 -20.74 -8.49
CA SER A 310 -6.85 -21.79 -8.60
C SER A 310 -6.29 -22.28 -7.26
N SER A 311 -6.76 -21.78 -6.11
CA SER A 311 -6.24 -22.19 -4.80
C SER A 311 -6.63 -23.63 -4.48
N THR A 312 -5.63 -24.47 -4.21
CA THR A 312 -5.82 -25.89 -3.82
C THR A 312 -5.67 -26.13 -2.33
N ALA A 313 -4.96 -25.25 -1.61
CA ALA A 313 -4.69 -25.39 -0.20
C ALA A 313 -5.72 -24.62 0.64
N GLY A 314 -6.18 -25.23 1.76
CA GLY A 314 -7.01 -24.55 2.74
C GLY A 314 -8.40 -25.10 2.98
N GLY A 315 -8.83 -26.14 2.26
CA GLY A 315 -9.96 -26.98 2.65
C GLY A 315 -11.36 -26.36 2.68
N MET A 316 -11.53 -25.11 2.25
CA MET A 316 -12.84 -24.45 2.26
C MET A 316 -13.63 -24.62 0.95
N ARG A 317 -12.98 -25.12 -0.11
CA ARG A 317 -13.64 -25.37 -1.40
C ARG A 317 -13.46 -26.82 -1.82
N PRO A 318 -14.50 -27.44 -2.40
CA PRO A 318 -14.37 -28.75 -3.03
C PRO A 318 -13.32 -28.72 -4.13
N PRO A 319 -12.52 -29.80 -4.29
CA PRO A 319 -11.49 -29.86 -5.33
C PRO A 319 -11.99 -29.70 -6.77
N ASP A 320 -13.24 -30.07 -7.03
CA ASP A 320 -13.92 -29.94 -8.31
C ASP A 320 -14.25 -28.50 -8.73
N THR A 321 -14.16 -27.56 -7.80
CA THR A 321 -14.34 -26.11 -8.07
C THR A 321 -13.04 -25.37 -8.37
N VAL A 322 -11.89 -26.04 -8.33
CA VAL A 322 -10.58 -25.42 -8.62
C VAL A 322 -10.37 -25.30 -10.12
N VAL A 323 -10.09 -24.09 -10.57
CA VAL A 323 -9.80 -23.79 -11.97
C VAL A 323 -8.28 -23.66 -12.16
N PRO A 324 -7.62 -24.61 -12.83
CA PRO A 324 -6.19 -24.49 -13.12
C PRO A 324 -5.89 -23.29 -14.01
N ILE A 325 -4.84 -22.51 -13.67
CA ILE A 325 -4.37 -21.37 -14.47
C ILE A 325 -4.08 -21.79 -15.90
N GLU A 326 -3.48 -22.96 -16.10
CA GLU A 326 -3.19 -23.51 -17.42
C GLU A 326 -4.45 -23.68 -18.29
N ASN A 327 -5.55 -24.14 -17.71
CA ASN A 327 -6.80 -24.34 -18.45
C ASN A 327 -7.40 -22.97 -18.88
N ALA A 328 -7.33 -21.98 -18.02
CA ALA A 328 -7.76 -20.64 -18.35
C ALA A 328 -6.92 -20.01 -19.47
N LEU A 329 -5.60 -20.19 -19.43
CA LEU A 329 -4.68 -19.76 -20.49
C LEU A 329 -4.97 -20.43 -21.84
N LYS A 330 -5.18 -21.74 -21.84
CA LYS A 330 -5.57 -22.49 -23.03
C LYS A 330 -6.93 -22.01 -23.59
N GLY A 331 -7.87 -21.74 -22.68
CA GLY A 331 -9.20 -21.25 -23.03
C GLY A 331 -9.20 -19.90 -23.76
N VAL A 332 -8.25 -19.01 -23.46
CA VAL A 332 -8.10 -17.72 -24.18
C VAL A 332 -7.12 -17.80 -25.36
N GLY A 333 -6.60 -18.97 -25.68
CA GLY A 333 -5.81 -19.21 -26.90
C GLY A 333 -4.30 -19.10 -26.75
N VAL A 334 -3.75 -19.09 -25.54
CA VAL A 334 -2.29 -19.18 -25.32
C VAL A 334 -1.81 -20.57 -25.72
N LYS A 335 -0.81 -20.64 -26.60
CA LYS A 335 -0.29 -21.90 -27.16
C LYS A 335 0.95 -22.40 -26.40
N TRP A 336 1.91 -21.51 -26.14
CA TRP A 336 3.14 -21.85 -25.43
C TRP A 336 2.95 -21.65 -23.93
N ILE A 337 2.80 -22.75 -23.19
CA ILE A 337 2.60 -22.74 -21.75
C ILE A 337 3.52 -23.80 -21.15
N LYS A 338 4.36 -23.39 -20.19
CA LYS A 338 5.24 -24.29 -19.44
C LYS A 338 5.04 -24.07 -17.94
N LYS A 339 5.17 -25.14 -17.16
CA LYS A 339 5.16 -25.09 -15.70
C LYS A 339 6.55 -25.36 -15.16
N GLN A 340 6.95 -24.61 -14.14
CA GLN A 340 8.25 -24.80 -13.52
C GLN A 340 8.17 -24.56 -12.01
N TYR A 341 8.72 -25.49 -11.24
CA TYR A 341 8.87 -25.31 -9.80
C TYR A 341 9.92 -24.24 -9.51
N THR A 342 9.56 -23.24 -8.71
CA THR A 342 10.34 -22.00 -8.56
C THR A 342 11.74 -22.22 -7.97
N TYR A 343 11.89 -23.18 -7.05
CA TYR A 343 13.18 -23.43 -6.38
C TYR A 343 14.22 -24.12 -7.26
N GLN A 344 13.85 -24.58 -8.45
CA GLN A 344 14.78 -25.12 -9.43
C GLN A 344 15.34 -24.01 -10.32
N VAL A 345 16.21 -23.17 -9.76
CA VAL A 345 16.73 -21.94 -10.39
C VAL A 345 17.37 -22.21 -11.75
N GLY A 346 18.17 -23.27 -11.87
CA GLY A 346 18.82 -23.62 -13.14
C GLY A 346 17.83 -24.00 -14.24
N HIS A 347 16.80 -24.79 -13.92
CA HIS A 347 15.75 -25.13 -14.87
C HIS A 347 14.91 -23.90 -15.25
N MET A 348 14.56 -23.06 -14.28
CA MET A 348 13.85 -21.81 -14.53
C MET A 348 14.64 -20.88 -15.45
N ARG A 349 15.96 -20.71 -15.22
CA ARG A 349 16.85 -19.93 -16.10
C ARG A 349 16.82 -20.46 -17.53
N ASN A 350 16.95 -21.77 -17.73
CA ASN A 350 16.95 -22.39 -19.05
C ASN A 350 15.60 -22.22 -19.74
N LEU A 351 14.51 -22.34 -19.01
CA LEU A 351 13.17 -22.14 -19.54
C LEU A 351 12.90 -20.67 -19.93
N ILE A 352 13.41 -19.72 -19.17
CA ILE A 352 13.36 -18.29 -19.53
C ILE A 352 14.14 -18.05 -20.81
N LYS A 353 15.36 -18.61 -20.93
CA LYS A 353 16.15 -18.53 -22.16
C LYS A 353 15.40 -19.13 -23.35
N GLU A 354 14.86 -20.35 -23.22
CA GLU A 354 14.04 -21.00 -24.25
C GLU A 354 12.89 -20.08 -24.70
N ALA A 355 12.13 -19.52 -23.77
CA ALA A 355 11.00 -18.65 -24.07
C ALA A 355 11.38 -17.37 -24.83
N LEU A 356 12.58 -16.84 -24.59
CA LEU A 356 13.05 -15.59 -25.20
C LEU A 356 13.81 -15.77 -26.52
N THR A 357 14.32 -16.99 -26.77
CA THR A 357 15.11 -17.28 -27.99
C THR A 357 14.38 -18.19 -28.98
N THR A 358 13.21 -18.73 -28.62
CA THR A 358 12.42 -19.58 -29.55
C THR A 358 11.94 -18.78 -30.76
N THR A 359 11.82 -19.48 -31.88
CA THR A 359 11.21 -18.96 -33.11
C THR A 359 9.67 -18.93 -33.08
N GLU A 360 9.06 -19.59 -32.08
CA GLU A 360 7.61 -19.54 -31.89
C GLU A 360 7.15 -18.12 -31.54
N GLN A 361 6.18 -17.63 -32.33
CA GLN A 361 5.63 -16.29 -32.16
C GLN A 361 4.40 -16.29 -31.23
N GLY A 362 4.14 -15.17 -30.61
CA GLY A 362 3.00 -14.94 -29.73
C GLY A 362 3.33 -15.00 -28.24
N LEU A 363 2.30 -14.89 -27.43
CA LEU A 363 2.45 -14.88 -25.98
C LEU A 363 2.94 -16.23 -25.45
N LYS A 364 4.06 -16.21 -24.76
CA LYS A 364 4.62 -17.36 -24.01
C LYS A 364 4.34 -17.17 -22.53
N VAL A 365 3.92 -18.23 -21.86
CA VAL A 365 3.61 -18.16 -20.43
C VAL A 365 4.36 -19.24 -19.66
N ILE A 366 5.10 -18.81 -18.63
CA ILE A 366 5.68 -19.70 -17.62
C ILE A 366 4.83 -19.59 -16.36
N ILE A 367 4.27 -20.71 -15.90
CA ILE A 367 3.60 -20.81 -14.62
C ILE A 367 4.64 -21.23 -13.58
N ALA A 368 5.08 -20.31 -12.77
CA ALA A 368 6.09 -20.51 -11.73
C ALA A 368 5.41 -20.96 -10.44
N GLU A 369 5.43 -22.26 -10.15
CA GLU A 369 4.63 -22.88 -9.09
C GLU A 369 5.45 -23.12 -7.82
N ALA A 370 5.02 -22.59 -6.70
CA ALA A 370 5.35 -23.05 -5.34
C ALA A 370 4.50 -22.32 -4.30
N GLU A 371 4.08 -22.99 -3.24
CA GLU A 371 3.19 -22.46 -2.21
C GLU A 371 3.80 -21.26 -1.47
N CYS A 372 3.00 -20.24 -1.21
CA CYS A 372 3.37 -19.10 -0.36
C CYS A 372 3.90 -19.59 1.00
N GLN A 373 5.14 -19.23 1.35
CA GLN A 373 5.81 -19.74 2.55
C GLN A 373 5.10 -19.33 3.85
N ILE A 374 4.50 -18.12 3.90
CA ILE A 374 3.73 -17.68 5.08
C ILE A 374 2.45 -18.49 5.22
N ALA A 375 1.73 -18.71 4.13
CA ALA A 375 0.52 -19.53 4.14
C ALA A 375 0.83 -20.97 4.57
N LYS A 376 1.89 -21.56 4.04
CA LYS A 376 2.40 -22.88 4.43
C LYS A 376 2.71 -22.93 5.94
N GLN A 377 3.43 -21.95 6.46
CA GLN A 377 3.77 -21.89 7.89
C GLN A 377 2.53 -21.73 8.76
N ARG A 378 1.56 -20.90 8.37
CA ARG A 378 0.29 -20.74 9.10
C ARG A 378 -0.49 -22.05 9.18
N ARG A 379 -0.46 -22.84 8.14
CA ARG A 379 -1.10 -24.17 8.08
C ARG A 379 -0.35 -25.22 8.90
N GLU A 380 0.97 -25.27 8.81
CA GLU A 380 1.81 -26.34 9.40
C GLU A 380 2.13 -26.11 10.89
N LYS A 381 2.35 -24.87 11.33
CA LYS A 381 2.71 -24.57 12.73
C LYS A 381 1.69 -25.09 13.76
N PRO A 382 0.36 -24.91 13.58
CA PRO A 382 -0.61 -25.44 14.53
C PRO A 382 -0.63 -26.99 14.59
N ILE A 383 -0.38 -27.64 13.44
CA ILE A 383 -0.30 -29.11 13.37
C ILE A 383 0.91 -29.61 14.14
N ALA A 384 2.07 -29.00 13.88
CA ALA A 384 3.30 -29.33 14.59
C ALA A 384 3.19 -29.10 16.11
N ALA A 385 2.56 -27.98 16.52
CA ALA A 385 2.33 -27.69 17.95
C ALA A 385 1.42 -28.73 18.63
N ARG A 386 0.36 -29.18 17.94
CA ARG A 386 -0.53 -30.25 18.45
C ARG A 386 0.21 -31.59 18.58
N LEU A 387 1.04 -31.96 17.61
CA LEU A 387 1.83 -33.17 17.66
C LEU A 387 2.83 -33.14 18.82
N LEU A 388 3.53 -32.02 19.02
CA LEU A 388 4.44 -31.86 20.16
C LEU A 388 3.73 -31.95 21.50
N LYS A 389 2.56 -31.34 21.65
CA LYS A 389 1.73 -31.42 22.88
C LYS A 389 1.27 -32.86 23.17
N SER A 390 1.07 -33.68 22.14
CA SER A 390 0.70 -35.10 22.29
C SER A 390 1.91 -36.04 22.51
N GLY A 391 3.09 -35.47 22.76
CA GLY A 391 4.35 -36.28 22.96
C GLY A 391 4.93 -36.86 21.69
N LYS A 392 4.37 -36.55 20.52
CA LYS A 392 4.89 -37.07 19.25
C LYS A 392 6.06 -36.22 18.74
N ARG A 393 7.09 -36.88 18.22
CA ARG A 393 8.24 -36.21 17.63
C ARG A 393 7.86 -35.62 16.27
N VAL A 394 8.13 -34.32 16.08
CA VAL A 394 8.01 -33.65 14.77
C VAL A 394 9.36 -33.70 14.07
N ILE A 395 9.46 -34.47 13.00
CA ILE A 395 10.67 -34.56 12.17
C ILE A 395 10.52 -33.52 11.05
N ARG A 396 11.53 -32.66 10.90
CA ARG A 396 11.61 -31.69 9.78
C ARG A 396 12.92 -31.91 9.06
N THR A 397 12.85 -32.00 7.73
CA THR A 397 14.03 -31.92 6.89
C THR A 397 14.71 -30.56 7.08
N ARG A 398 15.99 -30.56 7.36
CA ARG A 398 16.81 -29.34 7.43
C ARG A 398 17.91 -29.48 6.39
N PHE A 399 18.23 -28.35 5.77
CA PHE A 399 19.39 -28.24 4.90
C PHE A 399 20.49 -27.55 5.68
N GLY A 400 21.68 -28.07 5.66
CA GLY A 400 22.89 -27.46 6.19
C GLY A 400 23.79 -27.02 5.04
N VAL A 401 24.76 -26.19 5.35
CA VAL A 401 25.91 -25.90 4.48
C VAL A 401 26.99 -26.90 4.88
N ASP A 402 27.54 -27.58 3.89
CA ASP A 402 28.74 -28.36 4.06
C ASP A 402 29.91 -27.39 4.03
N GLU A 403 30.62 -27.29 5.16
CA GLU A 403 31.73 -26.33 5.31
C GLU A 403 33.01 -26.80 4.64
N ASP A 404 33.07 -28.08 4.26
CA ASP A 404 34.25 -28.72 3.67
C ASP A 404 34.20 -28.79 2.14
N THR A 405 33.06 -28.44 1.50
CA THR A 405 32.84 -28.39 0.06
C THR A 405 32.21 -27.10 -0.38
#